data_3f61836127d2ee28a22d65b1502f7998
#
_entry.id   3f61836127d2ee28a22d65b1502f7998
#
_cell.length_a   1.000
_cell.length_b   1.000
_cell.length_c   1.000
_cell.angle_alpha   90.00
_cell.angle_beta   90.00
_cell.angle_gamma   90.00
#
_symmetry.space_group_name_H-M   'P 1'
#
loop_
_entity.id
_entity.type
_entity.pdbx_description
1 polymer ?
#
loop_
_entity_poly.entity_id
_entity_poly.type
_entity_poly.pdbx_seq_one_letter_code
_entity_poly.pdbx_strand_id
1 'polypeptide(L)'
;MVESASNPDAVPGRGSQAKPVRTLDPLDLFDIRSELSEEEILVQDTVARFVDDQVLPIIRECFEQHRFPRELIKEIAALGLLGSSIEGYDCAGLNSVAYGLICQELERGDSGLRSFVSVQSSLVMYPIHSFGSEAQ
;
A
#
# COMPACT_ATOMS: atom_id res chain seq x y z
N MET A 1 37.45 37.82 -51.13
CA MET A 1 37.62 37.18 -49.83
C MET A 1 36.77 37.93 -48.84
N VAL A 2 35.62 37.37 -48.47
CA VAL A 2 34.76 37.93 -47.41
C VAL A 2 34.58 36.81 -46.40
N GLU A 3 35.15 37.04 -45.25
CA GLU A 3 35.22 36.12 -44.09
C GLU A 3 33.84 36.17 -43.39
N SER A 4 33.20 34.99 -43.33
CA SER A 4 31.89 34.80 -42.67
C SER A 4 32.12 34.69 -41.17
N ALA A 5 31.70 35.68 -40.41
CA ALA A 5 31.69 35.68 -38.97
C ALA A 5 30.64 34.68 -38.42
N SER A 6 31.11 33.68 -37.67
CA SER A 6 30.26 32.77 -36.91
C SER A 6 29.69 33.48 -35.67
N ASN A 7 28.39 33.40 -35.50
CA ASN A 7 27.65 33.90 -34.32
C ASN A 7 27.77 32.92 -33.16
N PRO A 8 28.35 33.29 -31.99
CA PRO A 8 28.55 32.37 -30.86
C PRO A 8 27.35 32.19 -29.92
N ASP A 9 26.20 32.80 -30.20
CA ASP A 9 25.04 32.79 -29.26
C ASP A 9 23.87 31.88 -29.67
N ALA A 10 24.16 30.73 -30.30
CA ALA A 10 23.12 29.73 -30.54
C ALA A 10 22.84 28.96 -29.24
N VAL A 11 21.80 29.37 -28.50
CA VAL A 11 21.25 28.63 -27.35
C VAL A 11 20.70 27.28 -27.85
N PRO A 12 21.17 26.13 -27.31
CA PRO A 12 20.62 24.85 -27.72
C PRO A 12 19.14 24.78 -27.33
N GLY A 13 18.27 24.57 -28.31
CA GLY A 13 16.83 24.41 -28.11
C GLY A 13 16.56 23.27 -27.12
N ARG A 14 15.86 23.58 -26.02
CA ARG A 14 15.28 22.60 -25.13
C ARG A 14 14.32 21.73 -25.95
N GLY A 15 14.79 20.53 -26.31
CA GLY A 15 13.93 19.50 -26.87
C GLY A 15 12.80 19.22 -25.85
N SER A 16 11.60 19.66 -26.19
CA SER A 16 10.39 19.29 -25.47
C SER A 16 10.20 17.77 -25.67
N GLN A 17 10.66 16.98 -24.72
CA GLN A 17 10.26 15.59 -24.64
C GLN A 17 8.76 15.57 -24.35
N ALA A 18 7.96 15.18 -25.35
CA ALA A 18 6.54 14.95 -25.16
C ALA A 18 6.37 13.92 -24.05
N LYS A 19 5.67 14.30 -22.97
CA LYS A 19 5.34 13.35 -21.90
C LYS A 19 4.58 12.18 -22.53
N PRO A 20 4.88 10.92 -22.17
CA PRO A 20 4.15 9.77 -22.67
C PRO A 20 2.66 9.98 -22.42
N VAL A 21 1.83 9.72 -23.42
CA VAL A 21 0.36 9.75 -23.29
C VAL A 21 0.00 8.65 -22.29
N ARG A 22 -0.40 9.05 -21.07
CA ARG A 22 -0.90 8.11 -20.06
C ARG A 22 -2.25 7.59 -20.52
N THR A 23 -2.37 6.28 -20.59
CA THR A 23 -3.68 5.62 -20.72
C THR A 23 -4.40 5.73 -19.38
N LEU A 24 -5.62 6.26 -19.41
CA LEU A 24 -6.45 6.33 -18.20
C LEU A 24 -6.81 4.90 -17.73
N ASP A 25 -6.55 4.62 -16.46
CA ASP A 25 -7.07 3.43 -15.80
C ASP A 25 -8.54 3.72 -15.39
N PRO A 26 -9.52 2.94 -15.90
CA PRO A 26 -10.92 3.15 -15.52
C PRO A 26 -11.21 2.91 -14.04
N LEU A 27 -10.31 2.26 -13.30
CA LEU A 27 -10.40 2.02 -11.85
C LEU A 27 -9.64 3.07 -11.03
N ASP A 28 -8.76 3.86 -11.65
CA ASP A 28 -8.03 4.97 -11.03
C ASP A 28 -8.05 6.21 -11.93
N LEU A 29 -9.21 6.82 -12.07
CA LEU A 29 -9.41 8.01 -12.91
C LEU A 29 -8.59 9.23 -12.45
N PHE A 30 -8.22 9.28 -11.16
CA PHE A 30 -7.42 10.37 -10.60
C PHE A 30 -5.93 10.08 -10.63
N ASP A 31 -5.53 8.87 -11.06
CA ASP A 31 -4.14 8.41 -11.06
C ASP A 31 -3.48 8.57 -9.67
N ILE A 32 -4.24 8.24 -8.61
CA ILE A 32 -3.82 8.38 -7.21
C ILE A 32 -2.55 7.60 -6.96
N ARG A 33 -2.40 6.44 -7.62
CA ARG A 33 -1.21 5.60 -7.48
C ARG A 33 0.09 6.34 -7.85
N SER A 34 0.04 7.33 -8.76
CA SER A 34 1.21 8.12 -9.14
C SER A 34 1.69 9.11 -8.07
N GLU A 35 0.84 9.39 -7.08
CA GLU A 35 1.16 10.26 -5.94
C GLU A 35 1.75 9.47 -4.75
N LEU A 36 1.71 8.14 -4.80
CA LEU A 36 2.25 7.27 -3.76
C LEU A 36 3.78 7.18 -3.87
N SER A 37 4.43 7.04 -2.72
CA SER A 37 5.86 6.70 -2.65
C SER A 37 6.11 5.27 -3.10
N GLU A 38 7.36 4.94 -3.44
CA GLU A 38 7.76 3.58 -3.81
C GLU A 38 7.48 2.56 -2.70
N GLU A 39 7.64 2.96 -1.43
CA GLU A 39 7.33 2.14 -0.27
C GLU A 39 5.83 1.86 -0.15
N GLU A 40 4.99 2.87 -0.31
CA GLU A 40 3.54 2.75 -0.27
C GLU A 40 3.02 1.85 -1.40
N ILE A 41 3.58 2.00 -2.60
CA ILE A 41 3.28 1.13 -3.74
C ILE A 41 3.68 -0.33 -3.43
N LEU A 42 4.86 -0.54 -2.85
CA LEU A 42 5.34 -1.88 -2.48
C LEU A 42 4.41 -2.53 -1.44
N VAL A 43 3.97 -1.76 -0.44
CA VAL A 43 3.01 -2.23 0.57
C VAL A 43 1.70 -2.63 -0.09
N GLN A 44 1.13 -1.75 -0.92
CA GLN A 44 -0.12 -2.04 -1.64
C GLN A 44 0.00 -3.31 -2.49
N ASP A 45 1.04 -3.43 -3.31
CA ASP A 45 1.25 -4.58 -4.19
C ASP A 45 1.47 -5.88 -3.41
N THR A 46 2.09 -5.81 -2.25
CA THR A 46 2.32 -6.97 -1.39
C THR A 46 1.00 -7.48 -0.81
N VAL A 47 0.17 -6.56 -0.29
CA VAL A 47 -1.14 -6.93 0.28
C VAL A 47 -2.11 -7.36 -0.81
N ALA A 48 -2.09 -6.70 -1.99
CA ALA A 48 -2.90 -7.10 -3.14
C ALA A 48 -2.62 -8.55 -3.55
N ARG A 49 -1.34 -8.93 -3.68
CA ARG A 49 -0.94 -10.33 -3.97
C ARG A 49 -1.40 -11.30 -2.89
N PHE A 50 -1.22 -10.94 -1.61
CA PHE A 50 -1.72 -11.77 -0.51
C PHE A 50 -3.23 -12.01 -0.62
N VAL A 51 -3.99 -10.95 -0.92
CA VAL A 51 -5.45 -11.05 -1.10
C VAL A 51 -5.79 -11.95 -2.27
N ASP A 52 -5.14 -11.77 -3.43
CA ASP A 52 -5.42 -12.54 -4.63
C ASP A 52 -5.04 -14.03 -4.47
N ASP A 53 -3.90 -14.31 -3.86
CA ASP A 53 -3.34 -15.66 -3.78
C ASP A 53 -3.87 -16.46 -2.59
N GLN A 54 -4.19 -15.81 -1.46
CA GLN A 54 -4.49 -16.49 -0.21
C GLN A 54 -5.94 -16.26 0.28
N VAL A 55 -6.49 -15.06 0.09
CA VAL A 55 -7.81 -14.71 0.62
C VAL A 55 -8.91 -15.10 -0.36
N LEU A 56 -8.87 -14.59 -1.59
CA LEU A 56 -9.94 -14.81 -2.57
C LEU A 56 -10.24 -16.29 -2.87
N PRO A 57 -9.24 -17.20 -2.89
CA PRO A 57 -9.52 -18.62 -3.15
C PRO A 57 -10.39 -19.31 -2.09
N ILE A 58 -10.38 -18.84 -0.84
CA ILE A 58 -11.04 -19.51 0.28
C ILE A 58 -12.20 -18.72 0.89
N ILE A 59 -12.25 -17.40 0.69
CA ILE A 59 -13.14 -16.53 1.45
C ILE A 59 -14.62 -16.84 1.19
N ARG A 60 -14.98 -17.21 -0.02
CA ARG A 60 -16.35 -17.59 -0.37
C ARG A 60 -16.82 -18.80 0.45
N GLU A 61 -15.99 -19.83 0.52
CA GLU A 61 -16.30 -21.02 1.33
C GLU A 61 -16.40 -20.67 2.81
N CYS A 62 -15.49 -19.84 3.33
CA CYS A 62 -15.53 -19.35 4.70
C CYS A 62 -16.85 -18.66 5.01
N PHE A 63 -17.31 -17.79 4.10
CA PHE A 63 -18.59 -17.09 4.23
C PHE A 63 -19.77 -18.06 4.24
N GLU A 64 -19.84 -19.01 3.30
CA GLU A 64 -20.91 -20.00 3.20
C GLU A 64 -20.97 -20.92 4.44
N GLN A 65 -19.82 -21.21 5.06
CA GLN A 65 -19.70 -22.03 6.27
C GLN A 65 -19.80 -21.24 7.58
N HIS A 66 -20.00 -19.91 7.52
CA HIS A 66 -20.04 -19.02 8.69
C HIS A 66 -18.79 -19.14 9.58
N ARG A 67 -17.61 -19.31 8.99
CA ARG A 67 -16.34 -19.43 9.69
C ARG A 67 -15.36 -18.29 9.36
N PHE A 68 -14.58 -17.89 10.35
CA PHE A 68 -13.46 -17.00 10.14
C PHE A 68 -12.23 -17.77 9.60
N PRO A 69 -11.49 -17.27 8.60
CA PRO A 69 -10.31 -17.94 8.01
C PRO A 69 -9.09 -17.85 8.95
N ARG A 70 -9.09 -18.61 10.04
CA ARG A 70 -8.02 -18.60 11.07
C ARG A 70 -6.65 -18.99 10.51
N GLU A 71 -6.62 -19.77 9.45
CA GLU A 71 -5.44 -20.18 8.72
C GLU A 71 -4.62 -19.00 8.20
N LEU A 72 -5.26 -17.87 7.89
CA LEU A 72 -4.59 -16.67 7.37
C LEU A 72 -3.92 -15.81 8.46
N ILE A 73 -4.22 -16.02 9.75
CA ILE A 73 -3.73 -15.15 10.84
C ILE A 73 -2.20 -15.13 10.88
N LYS A 74 -1.56 -16.28 10.70
CA LYS A 74 -0.09 -16.38 10.73
C LYS A 74 0.56 -15.62 9.60
N GLU A 75 -0.01 -15.68 8.41
CA GLU A 75 0.48 -14.97 7.23
C GLU A 75 0.28 -13.46 7.37
N ILE A 76 -0.89 -13.04 7.85
CA ILE A 76 -1.20 -11.65 8.17
C ILE A 76 -0.16 -11.07 9.16
N ALA A 77 0.17 -11.84 10.20
CA ALA A 77 1.17 -11.44 11.17
C ALA A 77 2.59 -11.40 10.56
N ALA A 78 2.95 -12.41 9.75
CA ALA A 78 4.27 -12.48 9.08
C ALA A 78 4.48 -11.33 8.08
N LEU A 79 3.41 -10.84 7.44
CA LEU A 79 3.44 -9.68 6.56
C LEU A 79 3.48 -8.34 7.33
N GLY A 80 3.47 -8.35 8.66
CA GLY A 80 3.51 -7.13 9.47
C GLY A 80 2.22 -6.30 9.43
N LEU A 81 1.08 -6.91 9.06
CA LEU A 81 -0.19 -6.18 8.92
C LEU A 81 -0.87 -5.89 10.26
N LEU A 82 -0.49 -6.59 11.33
CA LEU A 82 -0.98 -6.32 12.68
C LEU A 82 -0.09 -5.26 13.35
N GLY A 83 -0.70 -4.17 13.80
CA GLY A 83 0.03 -3.05 14.39
C GLY A 83 0.96 -2.32 13.40
N SER A 84 0.65 -2.35 12.10
CA SER A 84 1.52 -1.88 11.03
C SER A 84 1.99 -0.42 11.17
N SER A 85 1.26 0.44 11.89
CA SER A 85 1.62 1.83 12.17
C SER A 85 2.29 2.06 13.53
N ILE A 86 2.57 0.99 14.29
CA ILE A 86 3.26 1.09 15.59
C ILE A 86 4.77 1.05 15.34
N GLU A 87 5.50 1.96 16.00
CA GLU A 87 6.96 1.97 15.99
C GLU A 87 7.51 1.07 17.11
N GLY A 88 8.50 0.25 16.79
CA GLY A 88 9.10 -0.70 17.76
C GLY A 88 8.31 -2.02 17.89
N TYR A 89 8.74 -2.86 18.82
CA TYR A 89 8.13 -4.17 19.14
C TYR A 89 7.94 -5.08 17.92
N ASP A 90 8.90 -5.05 17.00
CA ASP A 90 8.87 -5.78 15.71
C ASP A 90 7.70 -5.41 14.79
N CYS A 91 7.02 -4.29 15.06
CA CYS A 91 5.99 -3.74 14.18
C CYS A 91 6.62 -2.95 13.03
N ALA A 92 5.87 -2.79 11.92
CA ALA A 92 6.42 -2.25 10.68
C ALA A 92 6.67 -0.72 10.70
N GLY A 93 6.02 0.05 11.60
CA GLY A 93 6.20 1.51 11.70
C GLY A 93 5.76 2.30 10.47
N LEU A 94 4.79 1.79 9.72
CA LEU A 94 4.33 2.39 8.47
C LEU A 94 3.52 3.68 8.71
N ASN A 95 3.52 4.56 7.72
CA ASN A 95 2.72 5.77 7.73
C ASN A 95 1.20 5.50 7.54
N SER A 96 0.38 6.54 7.73
CA SER A 96 -1.09 6.42 7.64
C SER A 96 -1.58 6.11 6.24
N VAL A 97 -0.86 6.50 5.19
CA VAL A 97 -1.21 6.20 3.79
C VAL A 97 -1.04 4.71 3.53
N ALA A 98 0.12 4.15 3.89
CA ALA A 98 0.39 2.72 3.78
C ALA A 98 -0.64 1.88 4.57
N TYR A 99 -1.00 2.30 5.80
CA TYR A 99 -2.07 1.66 6.57
C TYR A 99 -3.42 1.71 5.84
N GLY A 100 -3.77 2.85 5.24
CA GLY A 100 -4.98 2.99 4.42
C GLY A 100 -5.00 2.04 3.23
N LEU A 101 -3.87 1.88 2.53
CA LEU A 101 -3.71 0.95 1.40
C LEU A 101 -3.83 -0.52 1.84
N ILE A 102 -3.26 -0.88 2.99
CA ILE A 102 -3.47 -2.21 3.60
C ILE A 102 -4.96 -2.47 3.81
N CYS A 103 -5.66 -1.52 4.44
CA CYS A 103 -7.10 -1.64 4.69
C CYS A 103 -7.89 -1.74 3.38
N GLN A 104 -7.54 -0.97 2.36
CA GLN A 104 -8.19 -0.99 1.05
C GLN A 104 -8.10 -2.36 0.39
N GLU A 105 -6.90 -2.93 0.33
CA GLU A 105 -6.70 -4.24 -0.31
C GLU A 105 -7.37 -5.37 0.49
N LEU A 106 -7.29 -5.36 1.81
CA LEU A 106 -8.00 -6.34 2.63
C LEU A 106 -9.52 -6.23 2.49
N GLU A 107 -10.08 -5.01 2.43
CA GLU A 107 -11.51 -4.76 2.19
C GLU A 107 -11.97 -5.30 0.83
N ARG A 108 -11.12 -5.18 -0.20
CA ARG A 108 -11.35 -5.78 -1.52
C ARG A 108 -11.53 -7.30 -1.44
N GLY A 109 -10.82 -7.95 -0.53
CA GLY A 109 -10.94 -9.38 -0.28
C GLY A 109 -12.14 -9.74 0.58
N ASP A 110 -12.22 -9.16 1.78
CA ASP A 110 -13.29 -9.40 2.76
C ASP A 110 -13.31 -8.35 3.87
N SER A 111 -14.47 -7.76 4.11
CA SER A 111 -14.67 -6.75 5.16
C SER A 111 -14.43 -7.28 6.57
N GLY A 112 -14.72 -8.55 6.83
CA GLY A 112 -14.49 -9.19 8.12
C GLY A 112 -13.00 -9.36 8.40
N LEU A 113 -12.22 -9.73 7.38
CA LEU A 113 -10.77 -9.85 7.48
C LEU A 113 -10.12 -8.48 7.68
N ARG A 114 -10.52 -7.46 6.92
CA ARG A 114 -10.07 -6.08 7.15
C ARG A 114 -10.43 -5.61 8.55
N SER A 115 -11.64 -5.89 9.03
CA SER A 115 -12.08 -5.54 10.39
C SER A 115 -11.21 -6.21 11.44
N PHE A 116 -10.86 -7.49 11.28
CA PHE A 116 -9.96 -8.19 12.18
C PHE A 116 -8.61 -7.46 12.30
N VAL A 117 -7.99 -7.12 11.17
CA VAL A 117 -6.69 -6.43 11.15
C VAL A 117 -6.79 -5.04 11.78
N SER A 118 -7.82 -4.26 11.44
CA SER A 118 -7.97 -2.90 11.94
C SER A 118 -8.28 -2.87 13.45
N VAL A 119 -9.13 -3.77 13.94
CA VAL A 119 -9.45 -3.88 15.37
C VAL A 119 -8.21 -4.30 16.16
N GLN A 120 -7.50 -5.33 15.70
CA GLN A 120 -6.30 -5.78 16.35
C GLN A 120 -5.24 -4.68 16.42
N SER A 121 -5.04 -3.92 15.34
CA SER A 121 -4.05 -2.85 15.27
C SER A 121 -4.46 -1.63 16.12
N SER A 122 -5.68 -1.11 15.95
CA SER A 122 -6.09 0.18 16.50
C SER A 122 -6.76 0.10 17.86
N LEU A 123 -7.49 -0.98 18.19
CA LEU A 123 -8.24 -1.12 19.44
C LEU A 123 -7.56 -2.05 20.46
N VAL A 124 -6.60 -2.85 20.05
CA VAL A 124 -5.86 -3.76 20.94
C VAL A 124 -4.41 -3.32 21.07
N MET A 125 -3.64 -3.39 20.00
CA MET A 125 -2.19 -3.13 20.06
C MET A 125 -1.87 -1.66 20.35
N TYR A 126 -2.51 -0.74 19.65
CA TYR A 126 -2.24 0.70 19.84
C TYR A 126 -2.54 1.20 21.26
N PRO A 127 -3.67 0.88 21.94
CA PRO A 127 -3.87 1.28 23.33
C PRO A 127 -2.86 0.67 24.30
N ILE A 128 -2.47 -0.59 24.10
CA ILE A 128 -1.44 -1.21 24.95
C ILE A 128 -0.10 -0.50 24.75
N HIS A 129 0.29 -0.24 23.50
CA HIS A 129 1.51 0.49 23.18
C HIS A 129 1.52 1.90 23.78
N SER A 130 0.38 2.63 23.71
CA SER A 130 0.32 4.04 24.10
C SER A 130 0.13 4.25 25.60
N PHE A 131 -0.52 3.32 26.30
CA PHE A 131 -0.96 3.49 27.69
C PHE A 131 -0.57 2.32 28.60
N GLY A 132 -0.06 1.24 28.05
CA GLY A 132 0.37 0.07 28.83
C GLY A 132 1.72 0.28 29.50
N SER A 133 2.05 -0.60 30.44
CA SER A 133 3.40 -0.71 30.98
C SER A 133 4.29 -1.54 30.05
N GLU A 134 5.63 -1.44 30.21
CA GLU A 134 6.57 -2.29 29.45
C GLU A 134 6.33 -3.81 29.64
N ALA A 135 5.77 -4.20 30.78
CA ALA A 135 5.44 -5.61 31.02
C ALA A 135 4.19 -6.08 30.26
N GLN A 136 3.34 -5.17 29.82
CA GLN A 136 2.15 -5.45 29.03
C GLN A 136 2.48 -5.47 27.54
#